data_3f34883a55d7cbaad0e17871adc26f6e
#
_entry.id   3f34883a55d7cbaad0e17871adc26f6e
#
_cell.length_a   1.000
_cell.length_b   1.000
_cell.length_c   1.000
_cell.angle_alpha   90.00
_cell.angle_beta   90.00
_cell.angle_gamma   90.00
#
_symmetry.space_group_name_H-M   'P 1'
#
loop_
_entity.id
_entity.type
_entity.pdbx_description
1 polymer ?
#
loop_
_entity_poly.entity_id
_entity_poly.type
_entity_poly.pdbx_seq_one_letter_code
_entity_poly.pdbx_strand_id
1 'polypeptide(L)'
;MKPRVQILILLLCLVYDLVDVALVHAHRLDREEDYSLEYYRQKTLYGDWNGIRSSLHKNGFDLELEFFGDFLGNVVGGGAKKGHAIGYVEAEILINAERWIGWTGAQFFFMGYGLASTDPSVQINTRQTVSNLEATDTIKLFEAWWEQSLFADHFSIKAGLYSLDTEFDFKDTANVFINGVFGTGIDLSEMGLHGPAIYPLSTLGVRLKEEWNGLYLQTAVVDGIPGDLNNPHGTQVVLNDDDGFLIANEIGYKIDTPEHPRLHLGVGAWVYTTELPDIANPSRTKRCRHSIYGFIDLRLFSETPGNAQGLDAFFRLGVADKEAGWFKRNISFGLAYTGLFPDRESDVLGFAVSSGWAGDSLRNVSRSNGTPVEDEEIVLELTYIITPLPWLDLQPDIQWFIHPGLSPTVDNTLYLGLRAEVTF
;
A
#
# COMPACT_ATOMS: atom_id res chain seq x y z
N MET A 1 -17.72 5.85 -28.84
CA MET A 1 -17.20 5.81 -27.45
C MET A 1 -17.05 4.35 -27.11
N LYS A 2 -15.90 3.93 -26.59
CA LYS A 2 -15.63 2.51 -26.29
C LYS A 2 -16.56 2.02 -25.18
N PRO A 3 -17.04 0.76 -25.18
CA PRO A 3 -18.04 0.26 -24.21
C PRO A 3 -17.61 0.41 -22.76
N ARG A 4 -16.33 0.35 -22.47
CA ARG A 4 -15.77 0.55 -21.11
C ARG A 4 -15.91 1.98 -20.60
N VAL A 5 -15.66 2.96 -21.49
CA VAL A 5 -15.86 4.38 -21.15
C VAL A 5 -17.34 4.65 -20.91
N GLN A 6 -18.23 3.93 -21.61
CA GLN A 6 -19.67 4.02 -21.39
C GLN A 6 -20.08 3.41 -20.04
N ILE A 7 -19.49 2.28 -19.64
CA ILE A 7 -19.75 1.67 -18.34
C ILE A 7 -19.24 2.55 -17.20
N LEU A 8 -18.05 3.11 -17.34
CA LEU A 8 -17.48 4.02 -16.33
C LEU A 8 -18.32 5.32 -16.23
N ILE A 9 -18.77 5.88 -17.36
CA ILE A 9 -19.68 7.04 -17.39
C ILE A 9 -21.06 6.69 -16.83
N LEU A 10 -21.59 5.49 -17.12
CA LEU A 10 -22.86 5.04 -16.56
C LEU A 10 -22.79 4.84 -15.06
N LEU A 11 -21.67 4.32 -14.54
CA LEU A 11 -21.40 4.22 -13.10
C LEU A 11 -21.30 5.63 -12.47
N LEU A 12 -20.61 6.57 -13.11
CA LEU A 12 -20.53 7.97 -12.67
C LEU A 12 -21.89 8.67 -12.73
N CYS A 13 -22.74 8.39 -13.73
CA CYS A 13 -24.09 8.95 -13.83
C CYS A 13 -25.04 8.36 -12.77
N LEU A 14 -24.94 7.05 -12.51
CA LEU A 14 -25.68 6.40 -11.40
C LEU A 14 -25.31 6.98 -10.04
N VAL A 15 -24.02 7.32 -9.86
CA VAL A 15 -23.51 8.02 -8.66
C VAL A 15 -24.13 9.42 -8.56
N TYR A 16 -24.24 10.15 -9.67
CA TYR A 16 -24.82 11.50 -9.69
C TYR A 16 -26.32 11.49 -9.29
N ASP A 17 -27.09 10.51 -9.79
CA ASP A 17 -28.51 10.37 -9.45
C ASP A 17 -28.75 9.92 -7.99
N LEU A 18 -27.78 9.23 -7.36
CA LEU A 18 -27.81 8.82 -5.94
C LEU A 18 -27.48 9.98 -4.98
N VAL A 19 -26.67 10.95 -5.42
CA VAL A 19 -26.26 12.11 -4.61
C VAL A 19 -27.42 13.06 -4.32
N ASP A 20 -28.41 13.17 -5.22
CA ASP A 20 -29.57 14.06 -5.04
C ASP A 20 -30.57 13.57 -3.96
N VAL A 21 -30.47 12.34 -3.48
CA VAL A 21 -31.46 11.71 -2.58
C VAL A 21 -31.05 11.70 -1.09
N ALA A 22 -29.77 11.98 -0.74
CA ALA A 22 -29.25 11.65 0.59
C ALA A 22 -28.51 12.80 1.32
N LEU A 23 -29.14 13.95 1.50
CA LEU A 23 -28.64 15.00 2.40
C LEU A 23 -29.04 14.70 3.86
N VAL A 24 -28.26 13.88 4.56
CA VAL A 24 -28.31 13.73 6.02
C VAL A 24 -26.90 13.88 6.58
N HIS A 25 -26.78 14.66 7.65
CA HIS A 25 -25.56 15.10 8.32
C HIS A 25 -24.49 13.99 8.46
N ALA A 26 -23.37 14.19 7.80
CA ALA A 26 -22.20 13.34 7.89
C ALA A 26 -21.43 13.54 9.20
N HIS A 27 -20.99 12.45 9.81
CA HIS A 27 -20.02 12.47 10.89
C HIS A 27 -18.63 12.25 10.28
N ARG A 28 -17.63 12.97 10.78
CA ARG A 28 -16.31 13.17 10.19
C ARG A 28 -15.45 11.91 10.15
N LEU A 29 -14.71 11.71 9.08
CA LEU A 29 -13.63 10.70 8.95
C LEU A 29 -12.42 11.07 9.82
N ASP A 30 -11.78 10.07 10.43
CA ASP A 30 -10.70 10.17 11.43
C ASP A 30 -9.40 10.88 11.01
N ARG A 31 -9.31 11.38 9.77
CA ARG A 31 -8.15 12.16 9.28
C ARG A 31 -8.09 13.62 9.75
N GLU A 32 -9.09 14.12 10.48
CA GLU A 32 -9.07 15.53 10.92
C GLU A 32 -8.03 15.83 12.01
N GLU A 33 -7.63 14.84 12.78
CA GLU A 33 -6.57 15.02 13.79
C GLU A 33 -5.19 15.18 13.16
N ASP A 34 -4.94 14.54 12.02
CA ASP A 34 -3.64 14.55 11.35
C ASP A 34 -3.29 15.92 10.75
N TYR A 35 -4.28 16.75 10.40
CA TYR A 35 -4.06 18.07 9.81
C TYR A 35 -4.43 19.23 10.74
N SER A 36 -4.38 19.03 12.05
CA SER A 36 -4.64 20.09 13.03
C SER A 36 -3.55 21.16 13.01
N LEU A 37 -3.89 22.39 13.46
CA LEU A 37 -2.92 23.45 13.65
C LEU A 37 -1.75 23.06 14.53
N GLU A 38 -1.99 22.21 15.52
CA GLU A 38 -1.00 21.69 16.45
C GLU A 38 -0.06 20.71 15.75
N TYR A 39 -0.60 19.85 14.89
CA TYR A 39 0.17 18.95 14.03
C TYR A 39 1.19 19.73 13.20
N TYR A 40 0.77 20.71 12.39
CA TYR A 40 1.69 21.47 11.55
C TYR A 40 2.79 22.17 12.37
N ARG A 41 2.47 22.74 13.52
CA ARG A 41 3.45 23.44 14.35
C ARG A 41 4.45 22.53 15.03
N GLN A 42 4.04 21.35 15.41
CA GLN A 42 4.83 20.42 16.18
C GLN A 42 5.50 19.34 15.35
N LYS A 43 4.85 18.88 14.26
CA LYS A 43 5.25 17.71 13.50
C LYS A 43 5.90 17.98 12.16
N THR A 44 5.98 19.25 11.72
CA THR A 44 6.57 19.59 10.43
C THR A 44 7.78 20.52 10.57
N LEU A 45 8.78 20.38 9.67
CA LEU A 45 10.05 21.13 9.68
C LEU A 45 9.83 22.65 9.59
N TYR A 46 8.90 23.10 8.77
CA TYR A 46 8.62 24.50 8.55
C TYR A 46 7.38 25.02 9.29
N GLY A 47 6.76 24.19 10.11
CA GLY A 47 5.59 24.54 10.92
C GLY A 47 4.42 25.06 10.08
N ASP A 48 3.73 26.06 10.60
CA ASP A 48 2.49 26.62 10.03
C ASP A 48 2.71 27.65 8.89
N TRP A 49 3.91 27.79 8.35
CA TRP A 49 4.24 28.75 7.27
C TRP A 49 3.74 30.17 7.56
N ASN A 50 3.94 30.67 8.77
CA ASN A 50 3.41 31.94 9.24
C ASN A 50 1.88 32.08 9.16
N GLY A 51 1.13 31.00 9.38
CA GLY A 51 -0.33 30.99 9.36
C GLY A 51 -0.96 30.60 8.02
N ILE A 52 -0.16 30.31 7.00
CA ILE A 52 -0.68 29.93 5.67
C ILE A 52 -1.37 28.57 5.76
N ARG A 53 -0.75 27.55 6.35
CA ARG A 53 -1.35 26.21 6.52
C ARG A 53 -2.66 26.28 7.31
N SER A 54 -2.64 27.00 8.42
CA SER A 54 -3.85 27.24 9.21
C SER A 54 -4.97 27.90 8.42
N SER A 55 -4.63 28.84 7.55
CA SER A 55 -5.60 29.52 6.69
C SER A 55 -6.14 28.57 5.63
N LEU A 56 -5.32 27.76 5.01
CA LEU A 56 -5.71 26.74 4.03
C LEU A 56 -6.60 25.70 4.67
N HIS A 57 -6.21 25.13 5.81
CA HIS A 57 -7.01 24.16 6.57
C HIS A 57 -8.42 24.67 6.89
N LYS A 58 -8.53 25.90 7.39
CA LYS A 58 -9.84 26.54 7.66
C LYS A 58 -10.74 26.65 6.43
N ASN A 59 -10.13 26.77 5.25
CA ASN A 59 -10.84 26.83 3.97
C ASN A 59 -10.98 25.44 3.31
N GLY A 60 -10.64 24.36 4.01
CA GLY A 60 -10.82 23.00 3.53
C GLY A 60 -9.67 22.44 2.70
N PHE A 61 -8.48 23.05 2.75
CA PHE A 61 -7.29 22.56 2.04
C PHE A 61 -6.22 22.13 3.03
N ASP A 62 -5.86 20.85 3.01
CA ASP A 62 -4.79 20.27 3.78
C ASP A 62 -3.65 19.86 2.85
N LEU A 63 -2.42 20.28 3.20
CA LEU A 63 -1.22 20.09 2.37
C LEU A 63 -0.19 19.32 3.18
N GLU A 64 0.36 18.28 2.57
CA GLU A 64 1.47 17.52 3.13
C GLU A 64 2.60 17.41 2.11
N LEU A 65 3.83 17.46 2.59
CA LEU A 65 5.04 17.30 1.81
C LEU A 65 6.03 16.49 2.62
N GLU A 66 6.47 15.37 2.06
CA GLU A 66 7.40 14.46 2.72
C GLU A 66 8.57 14.10 1.82
N PHE A 67 9.69 13.79 2.46
CA PHE A 67 10.87 13.24 1.81
C PHE A 67 11.31 11.98 2.52
N PHE A 68 11.57 10.95 1.74
CA PHE A 68 12.17 9.70 2.20
C PHE A 68 13.49 9.46 1.48
N GLY A 69 14.51 9.09 2.23
CA GLY A 69 15.81 8.73 1.68
C GLY A 69 16.27 7.37 2.22
N ASP A 70 16.32 6.33 1.38
CA ASP A 70 16.84 5.02 1.75
C ASP A 70 18.29 4.86 1.30
N PHE A 71 19.12 4.38 2.21
CA PHE A 71 20.48 3.93 1.95
C PHE A 71 20.59 2.46 2.36
N LEU A 72 20.74 1.57 1.38
CA LEU A 72 20.66 0.12 1.56
C LEU A 72 21.94 -0.53 1.01
N GLY A 73 22.50 -1.48 1.73
CA GLY A 73 23.73 -2.15 1.30
C GLY A 73 23.67 -3.66 1.48
N ASN A 74 23.93 -4.41 0.42
CA ASN A 74 24.19 -5.85 0.50
C ASN A 74 25.55 -6.11 1.15
N VAL A 75 25.58 -6.69 2.35
CA VAL A 75 26.81 -6.95 3.12
C VAL A 75 27.22 -8.42 3.16
N VAL A 76 26.28 -9.37 2.99
CA VAL A 76 26.53 -10.82 2.93
C VAL A 76 25.73 -11.42 1.79
N GLY A 77 26.25 -12.43 1.08
CA GLY A 77 25.57 -13.16 0.01
C GLY A 77 25.18 -12.29 -1.20
N GLY A 78 24.30 -12.77 -2.07
CA GLY A 78 23.67 -12.00 -3.15
C GLY A 78 24.60 -11.42 -4.20
N GLY A 79 25.77 -12.02 -4.46
CA GLY A 79 26.72 -11.56 -5.47
C GLY A 79 27.58 -10.36 -5.03
N ALA A 80 27.78 -9.37 -5.91
CA ALA A 80 28.64 -8.23 -5.64
C ALA A 80 28.09 -7.36 -4.49
N LYS A 81 28.98 -6.94 -3.59
CA LYS A 81 28.64 -5.98 -2.53
C LYS A 81 28.44 -4.61 -3.14
N LYS A 82 27.24 -4.05 -2.98
CA LYS A 82 26.88 -2.77 -3.56
C LYS A 82 25.96 -1.99 -2.61
N GLY A 83 26.18 -0.69 -2.53
CA GLY A 83 25.28 0.25 -1.90
C GLY A 83 24.25 0.77 -2.89
N HIS A 84 23.04 0.99 -2.40
CA HIS A 84 21.90 1.51 -3.12
C HIS A 84 21.37 2.75 -2.42
N ALA A 85 20.82 3.67 -3.20
CA ALA A 85 20.12 4.84 -2.67
C ALA A 85 18.79 5.00 -3.39
N ILE A 86 17.74 5.35 -2.63
CA ILE A 86 16.43 5.73 -3.12
C ILE A 86 16.11 7.09 -2.52
N GLY A 87 15.72 8.05 -3.35
CA GLY A 87 15.19 9.34 -2.93
C GLY A 87 13.76 9.48 -3.41
N TYR A 88 12.83 9.74 -2.50
CA TYR A 88 11.41 9.86 -2.76
C TYR A 88 10.88 11.15 -2.14
N VAL A 89 10.17 11.94 -2.92
CA VAL A 89 9.46 13.14 -2.45
C VAL A 89 8.00 12.99 -2.79
N GLU A 90 7.14 13.20 -1.84
CA GLU A 90 5.69 13.13 -1.97
C GLU A 90 5.05 14.45 -1.63
N ALA A 91 4.02 14.81 -2.37
CA ALA A 91 3.18 15.98 -2.11
C ALA A 91 1.71 15.58 -2.21
N GLU A 92 0.96 15.86 -1.15
CA GLU A 92 -0.46 15.58 -1.04
C GLU A 92 -1.29 16.84 -0.87
N ILE A 93 -2.50 16.83 -1.42
CA ILE A 93 -3.53 17.84 -1.21
C ILE A 93 -4.84 17.12 -0.95
N LEU A 94 -5.37 17.26 0.27
CA LEU A 94 -6.72 16.85 0.61
C LEU A 94 -7.63 18.09 0.63
N ILE A 95 -8.75 18.05 -0.09
CA ILE A 95 -9.73 19.13 -0.16
C ILE A 95 -11.04 18.66 0.45
N ASN A 96 -11.41 19.22 1.60
CA ASN A 96 -12.71 19.05 2.19
C ASN A 96 -13.70 20.02 1.52
N ALA A 97 -14.56 19.50 0.65
CA ALA A 97 -15.47 20.31 -0.16
C ALA A 97 -16.59 20.96 0.67
N GLU A 98 -16.92 20.42 1.83
CA GLU A 98 -17.88 21.04 2.74
C GLU A 98 -17.33 22.34 3.32
N ARG A 99 -16.08 22.34 3.80
CA ARG A 99 -15.41 23.55 4.28
C ARG A 99 -15.13 24.56 3.16
N TRP A 100 -14.82 24.06 1.94
CA TRP A 100 -14.48 24.91 0.80
C TRP A 100 -15.69 25.58 0.15
N ILE A 101 -16.73 24.79 -0.19
CA ILE A 101 -17.87 25.24 -1.01
C ILE A 101 -19.24 24.83 -0.44
N GLY A 102 -19.29 24.23 0.76
CA GLY A 102 -20.53 23.76 1.38
C GLY A 102 -21.08 22.44 0.81
N TRP A 103 -20.26 21.65 0.11
CA TRP A 103 -20.66 20.35 -0.43
C TRP A 103 -20.40 19.25 0.62
N THR A 104 -21.44 18.94 1.40
CA THR A 104 -21.39 18.01 2.53
C THR A 104 -20.95 16.62 2.12
N GLY A 105 -19.99 16.04 2.86
CA GLY A 105 -19.49 14.68 2.71
C GLY A 105 -18.61 14.45 1.47
N ALA A 106 -18.31 15.50 0.69
CA ALA A 106 -17.44 15.38 -0.47
C ALA A 106 -15.99 15.73 -0.15
N GLN A 107 -15.06 14.95 -0.69
CA GLN A 107 -13.62 15.17 -0.61
C GLN A 107 -12.96 14.98 -1.98
N PHE A 108 -11.88 15.73 -2.21
CA PHE A 108 -10.98 15.50 -3.34
C PHE A 108 -9.57 15.29 -2.80
N PHE A 109 -8.84 14.38 -3.41
CA PHE A 109 -7.46 14.11 -3.05
C PHE A 109 -6.58 14.08 -4.28
N PHE A 110 -5.39 14.64 -4.15
CA PHE A 110 -4.35 14.62 -5.16
C PHE A 110 -3.03 14.31 -4.49
N MET A 111 -2.34 13.31 -5.02
CA MET A 111 -1.01 12.92 -4.57
C MET A 111 -0.09 12.78 -5.78
N GLY A 112 1.05 13.45 -5.71
CA GLY A 112 2.10 13.31 -6.69
C GLY A 112 3.43 13.02 -6.03
N TYR A 113 4.31 12.29 -6.72
CA TYR A 113 5.63 12.01 -6.20
C TYR A 113 6.74 12.12 -7.25
N GLY A 114 7.96 12.36 -6.76
CA GLY A 114 9.21 12.24 -7.49
C GLY A 114 10.09 11.15 -6.89
N LEU A 115 10.64 10.28 -7.71
CA LEU A 115 11.45 9.14 -7.30
C LEU A 115 12.73 9.04 -8.13
N ALA A 116 13.85 8.75 -7.44
CA ALA A 116 15.09 8.26 -8.04
C ALA A 116 15.56 7.01 -7.26
N SER A 117 15.72 5.88 -7.93
CA SER A 117 16.06 4.59 -7.32
C SER A 117 17.22 3.90 -8.04
N THR A 118 17.97 3.09 -7.32
CA THR A 118 19.04 2.24 -7.86
C THR A 118 18.71 0.74 -7.81
N ASP A 119 17.44 0.39 -7.67
CA ASP A 119 16.84 -0.94 -7.75
C ASP A 119 17.60 -2.03 -6.95
N PRO A 120 17.58 -1.98 -5.60
CA PRO A 120 18.28 -2.97 -4.76
C PRO A 120 17.76 -4.39 -4.95
N SER A 121 16.46 -4.59 -5.20
CA SER A 121 15.86 -5.92 -5.40
C SER A 121 16.35 -6.63 -6.65
N VAL A 122 16.60 -5.88 -7.72
CA VAL A 122 17.14 -6.43 -8.98
C VAL A 122 18.50 -7.08 -8.76
N GLN A 123 19.33 -6.53 -7.86
CA GLN A 123 20.67 -7.05 -7.59
C GLN A 123 20.66 -8.50 -7.10
N ILE A 124 19.70 -8.88 -6.28
CA ILE A 124 19.58 -10.23 -5.71
C ILE A 124 18.44 -11.02 -6.33
N ASN A 125 17.77 -10.43 -7.33
CA ASN A 125 16.64 -11.02 -8.04
C ASN A 125 15.47 -11.38 -7.10
N THR A 126 15.35 -10.71 -5.93
CA THR A 126 14.22 -10.94 -5.02
C THR A 126 12.91 -10.41 -5.62
N ARG A 127 11.81 -11.06 -5.27
CA ARG A 127 10.44 -10.61 -5.57
C ARG A 127 9.77 -9.98 -4.36
N GLN A 128 10.31 -10.22 -3.17
CA GLN A 128 9.92 -9.54 -1.95
C GLN A 128 10.79 -8.31 -1.79
N THR A 129 10.37 -7.19 -2.36
CA THR A 129 11.15 -5.96 -2.55
C THR A 129 11.93 -5.52 -1.31
N VAL A 130 13.19 -5.07 -1.50
CA VAL A 130 14.06 -4.60 -0.40
C VAL A 130 13.53 -3.30 0.22
N SER A 131 12.91 -2.44 -0.59
CA SER A 131 12.25 -1.21 -0.11
C SER A 131 10.87 -1.06 -0.75
N ASN A 132 9.89 -0.64 0.04
CA ASN A 132 8.55 -0.30 -0.41
C ASN A 132 8.50 0.98 -1.27
N LEU A 133 9.60 1.73 -1.36
CA LEU A 133 9.75 2.89 -2.25
C LEU A 133 10.39 2.55 -3.60
N GLU A 134 10.86 1.29 -3.78
CA GLU A 134 11.59 0.89 -4.98
C GLU A 134 10.67 0.87 -6.22
N ALA A 135 11.00 1.69 -7.20
CA ALA A 135 10.31 1.73 -8.50
C ALA A 135 11.18 2.43 -9.55
N THR A 136 10.69 2.48 -10.79
CA THR A 136 11.33 3.23 -11.90
C THR A 136 11.36 4.73 -11.61
N ASP A 137 12.50 5.38 -11.87
CA ASP A 137 12.70 6.84 -11.75
C ASP A 137 11.58 7.59 -12.47
N THR A 138 10.91 8.50 -11.75
CA THR A 138 9.77 9.20 -12.32
C THR A 138 9.41 10.47 -11.52
N ILE A 139 8.63 11.34 -12.16
CA ILE A 139 7.80 12.37 -11.50
C ILE A 139 6.41 12.19 -12.07
N LYS A 140 5.41 11.93 -11.20
CA LYS A 140 4.05 11.69 -11.65
C LYS A 140 2.97 12.08 -10.64
N LEU A 141 1.77 12.33 -11.15
CA LEU A 141 0.55 12.29 -10.36
C LEU A 141 0.20 10.82 -10.14
N PHE A 142 0.14 10.39 -8.89
CA PHE A 142 -0.10 9.00 -8.52
C PHE A 142 -1.56 8.76 -8.19
N GLU A 143 -2.17 9.58 -7.33
CA GLU A 143 -3.59 9.52 -7.06
C GLU A 143 -4.28 10.85 -7.39
N ALA A 144 -5.51 10.79 -7.91
CA ALA A 144 -6.39 11.91 -8.13
C ALA A 144 -7.84 11.41 -8.12
N TRP A 145 -8.49 11.52 -7.00
CA TRP A 145 -9.84 10.97 -6.82
C TRP A 145 -10.78 11.93 -6.08
N TRP A 146 -12.06 11.68 -6.29
CA TRP A 146 -13.16 12.24 -5.52
C TRP A 146 -13.81 11.14 -4.70
N GLU A 147 -14.19 11.47 -3.47
CA GLU A 147 -14.97 10.61 -2.59
C GLU A 147 -16.20 11.34 -2.07
N GLN A 148 -17.33 10.66 -2.01
CA GLN A 148 -18.57 11.14 -1.43
C GLN A 148 -19.05 10.20 -0.35
N SER A 149 -19.10 10.70 0.88
CA SER A 149 -19.76 10.05 2.00
C SER A 149 -21.28 10.32 1.98
N LEU A 150 -22.06 9.32 2.31
CA LEU A 150 -23.52 9.31 2.29
C LEU A 150 -24.06 8.62 3.55
N PHE A 151 -25.29 8.92 3.92
CA PHE A 151 -26.01 8.26 5.03
C PHE A 151 -25.27 8.33 6.38
N ALA A 152 -24.77 9.51 6.76
CA ALA A 152 -23.95 9.72 7.96
C ALA A 152 -22.71 8.80 7.98
N ASP A 153 -21.97 8.80 6.86
CA ASP A 153 -20.73 8.06 6.60
C ASP A 153 -20.84 6.52 6.57
N HIS A 154 -22.07 5.99 6.64
CA HIS A 154 -22.28 4.55 6.52
C HIS A 154 -22.00 4.01 5.12
N PHE A 155 -21.99 4.87 4.10
CA PHE A 155 -21.70 4.49 2.73
C PHE A 155 -20.81 5.54 2.06
N SER A 156 -19.80 5.11 1.30
CA SER A 156 -19.02 6.04 0.50
C SER A 156 -18.73 5.49 -0.90
N ILE A 157 -18.57 6.42 -1.83
CA ILE A 157 -18.20 6.17 -3.22
C ILE A 157 -16.94 6.96 -3.49
N LYS A 158 -15.89 6.29 -3.98
CA LYS A 158 -14.64 6.90 -4.45
C LYS A 158 -14.48 6.63 -5.94
N ALA A 159 -14.07 7.63 -6.71
CA ALA A 159 -13.82 7.49 -8.15
C ALA A 159 -12.67 8.37 -8.60
N GLY A 160 -11.80 7.83 -9.45
CA GLY A 160 -10.65 8.55 -9.99
C GLY A 160 -9.46 7.66 -10.25
N LEU A 161 -8.29 8.29 -10.30
CA LEU A 161 -6.98 7.63 -10.34
C LEU A 161 -6.67 7.13 -8.92
N TYR A 162 -6.56 5.82 -8.74
CA TYR A 162 -6.63 5.20 -7.43
C TYR A 162 -5.67 4.02 -7.29
N SER A 163 -5.09 3.86 -6.11
CA SER A 163 -4.24 2.74 -5.72
C SER A 163 -4.96 1.87 -4.69
N LEU A 164 -5.00 0.54 -4.90
CA LEU A 164 -5.77 -0.37 -4.05
C LEU A 164 -5.14 -0.61 -2.68
N ASP A 165 -3.81 -0.56 -2.57
CA ASP A 165 -3.05 -0.83 -1.36
C ASP A 165 -3.22 0.22 -0.26
N THR A 166 -3.84 1.36 -0.58
CA THR A 166 -4.21 2.38 0.41
C THR A 166 -5.42 1.98 1.26
N GLU A 167 -6.22 1.00 0.83
CA GLU A 167 -7.44 0.58 1.54
C GLU A 167 -7.61 -0.94 1.64
N PHE A 168 -7.10 -1.74 0.67
CA PHE A 168 -7.24 -3.20 0.65
C PHE A 168 -5.97 -3.89 1.15
N ASP A 169 -6.11 -4.98 1.90
CA ASP A 169 -4.99 -5.69 2.56
C ASP A 169 -4.16 -4.78 3.46
N PHE A 170 -4.78 -3.73 3.99
CA PHE A 170 -4.12 -2.68 4.77
C PHE A 170 -3.99 -3.07 6.24
N LYS A 171 -2.78 -2.94 6.77
CA LYS A 171 -2.43 -3.29 8.16
C LYS A 171 -1.56 -2.17 8.74
N ASP A 172 -2.04 -1.49 9.77
CA ASP A 172 -1.31 -0.37 10.41
C ASP A 172 0.08 -0.80 10.92
N THR A 173 0.16 -1.99 11.57
CA THR A 173 1.44 -2.52 12.10
C THR A 173 2.44 -2.86 10.98
N ALA A 174 1.97 -3.21 9.78
CA ALA A 174 2.84 -3.54 8.66
C ALA A 174 3.57 -2.31 8.08
N ASN A 175 3.04 -1.11 8.26
CA ASN A 175 3.65 0.14 7.79
C ASN A 175 4.96 0.50 8.53
N VAL A 176 5.27 -0.17 9.64
CA VAL A 176 6.55 -0.02 10.35
C VAL A 176 7.72 -0.53 9.51
N PHE A 177 7.50 -1.43 8.54
CA PHE A 177 8.54 -2.15 7.83
C PHE A 177 8.89 -1.50 6.48
N ILE A 178 10.19 -1.53 6.13
CA ILE A 178 10.72 -0.99 4.88
C ILE A 178 10.44 -1.96 3.71
N ASN A 179 10.45 -3.26 3.96
CA ASN A 179 10.21 -4.25 2.91
C ASN A 179 8.73 -4.22 2.46
N GLY A 180 8.50 -4.06 1.16
CA GLY A 180 7.15 -3.89 0.59
C GLY A 180 6.22 -5.08 0.74
N VAL A 181 6.74 -6.30 0.97
CA VAL A 181 5.91 -7.52 1.10
C VAL A 181 5.00 -7.51 2.33
N PHE A 182 5.34 -6.73 3.36
CA PHE A 182 4.51 -6.63 4.57
C PHE A 182 3.27 -5.76 4.35
N GLY A 183 3.33 -4.79 3.44
CA GLY A 183 2.16 -4.02 2.98
C GLY A 183 1.19 -4.92 2.22
N THR A 184 1.43 -5.12 0.92
CA THR A 184 0.64 -6.04 0.08
C THR A 184 1.39 -7.35 -0.10
N GLY A 185 0.76 -8.47 0.25
CA GLY A 185 1.42 -9.78 0.16
C GLY A 185 1.77 -10.18 -1.28
N ILE A 186 2.86 -10.92 -1.42
CA ILE A 186 3.43 -11.30 -2.74
C ILE A 186 2.48 -12.15 -3.60
N ASP A 187 1.51 -12.81 -3.01
CA ASP A 187 0.43 -13.53 -3.70
C ASP A 187 -0.51 -12.58 -4.45
N LEU A 188 -0.63 -11.32 -4.03
CA LEU A 188 -1.38 -10.25 -4.70
C LEU A 188 -0.48 -9.42 -5.61
N SER A 189 0.65 -8.90 -5.10
CA SER A 189 1.50 -7.95 -5.81
C SER A 189 2.11 -8.51 -7.10
N GLU A 190 2.34 -9.81 -7.18
CA GLU A 190 2.84 -10.51 -8.38
C GLU A 190 1.71 -11.03 -9.30
N MET A 191 0.45 -10.63 -9.08
CA MET A 191 -0.66 -10.97 -9.99
C MET A 191 -0.78 -9.97 -11.14
N GLY A 192 -1.38 -10.42 -12.24
CA GLY A 192 -1.61 -9.56 -13.41
C GLY A 192 -0.43 -9.55 -14.38
N LEU A 193 -0.55 -8.73 -15.42
CA LEU A 193 0.49 -8.60 -16.45
C LEU A 193 1.64 -7.69 -15.99
N HIS A 194 1.29 -6.60 -15.27
CA HIS A 194 2.23 -5.62 -14.70
C HIS A 194 2.13 -5.51 -13.18
N GLY A 195 1.47 -6.45 -12.53
CA GLY A 195 0.98 -6.28 -11.18
C GLY A 195 -0.42 -5.63 -11.15
N PRO A 196 -1.05 -5.58 -9.99
CA PRO A 196 -2.31 -4.87 -9.78
C PRO A 196 -2.09 -3.34 -9.66
N ALA A 197 -3.19 -2.58 -9.52
CA ALA A 197 -3.13 -1.15 -9.21
C ALA A 197 -2.76 -0.93 -7.74
N ILE A 198 -1.49 -1.12 -7.43
CA ILE A 198 -0.82 -0.83 -6.15
C ILE A 198 0.45 -0.04 -6.44
N TYR A 199 1.03 0.66 -5.43
CA TYR A 199 2.30 1.35 -5.64
C TYR A 199 3.32 0.44 -6.35
N PRO A 200 4.03 0.89 -7.39
CA PRO A 200 4.09 2.26 -7.94
C PRO A 200 3.07 2.55 -9.06
N LEU A 201 2.04 1.73 -9.23
CA LEU A 201 1.05 1.85 -10.30
C LEU A 201 -0.33 2.18 -9.71
N SER A 202 -0.97 3.19 -10.29
CA SER A 202 -2.37 3.52 -10.05
C SER A 202 -3.15 3.50 -11.36
N THR A 203 -4.46 3.38 -11.28
CA THR A 203 -5.32 3.38 -12.46
C THR A 203 -6.72 3.92 -12.16
N LEU A 204 -7.49 4.19 -13.21
CA LEU A 204 -8.87 4.62 -13.04
C LEU A 204 -9.73 3.50 -12.46
N GLY A 205 -10.51 3.88 -11.45
CA GLY A 205 -11.40 2.96 -10.78
C GLY A 205 -12.53 3.62 -10.02
N VAL A 206 -13.41 2.78 -9.51
CA VAL A 206 -14.51 3.15 -8.61
C VAL A 206 -14.48 2.18 -7.43
N ARG A 207 -14.56 2.72 -6.20
CA ARG A 207 -14.72 1.95 -4.98
C ARG A 207 -16.03 2.32 -4.31
N LEU A 208 -16.77 1.30 -3.83
CA LEU A 208 -17.92 1.40 -2.94
C LEU A 208 -17.52 0.84 -1.59
N LYS A 209 -17.86 1.53 -0.50
CA LYS A 209 -17.65 1.06 0.87
C LYS A 209 -18.92 1.28 1.69
N GLU A 210 -19.29 0.28 2.45
CA GLU A 210 -20.32 0.33 3.48
C GLU A 210 -19.67 0.04 4.84
N GLU A 211 -20.03 0.83 5.86
CA GLU A 211 -19.46 0.67 7.19
C GLU A 211 -20.54 0.81 8.25
N TRP A 212 -20.55 -0.12 9.22
CA TRP A 212 -21.53 -0.15 10.31
C TRP A 212 -20.93 -0.71 11.59
N ASN A 213 -20.79 0.12 12.63
CA ASN A 213 -20.26 -0.28 13.93
C ASN A 213 -18.92 -1.05 13.84
N GLY A 214 -18.00 -0.56 13.02
CA GLY A 214 -16.69 -1.17 12.78
C GLY A 214 -16.70 -2.32 11.77
N LEU A 215 -17.84 -2.91 11.43
CA LEU A 215 -17.94 -3.84 10.30
C LEU A 215 -17.92 -3.04 8.99
N TYR A 216 -17.09 -3.43 8.02
CA TYR A 216 -17.08 -2.82 6.71
C TYR A 216 -17.12 -3.87 5.59
N LEU A 217 -17.69 -3.46 4.47
CA LEU A 217 -17.65 -4.15 3.19
C LEU A 217 -17.20 -3.15 2.13
N GLN A 218 -16.14 -3.48 1.38
CA GLN A 218 -15.70 -2.62 0.29
C GLN A 218 -15.46 -3.42 -0.99
N THR A 219 -15.75 -2.78 -2.12
CA THR A 219 -15.56 -3.32 -3.45
C THR A 219 -14.98 -2.26 -4.35
N ALA A 220 -13.87 -2.56 -5.02
CA ALA A 220 -13.30 -1.70 -6.06
C ALA A 220 -13.32 -2.41 -7.40
N VAL A 221 -13.59 -1.66 -8.45
CA VAL A 221 -13.44 -2.06 -9.84
C VAL A 221 -12.48 -1.08 -10.50
N VAL A 222 -11.31 -1.58 -10.86
CA VAL A 222 -10.25 -0.80 -11.49
C VAL A 222 -9.85 -1.41 -12.83
N ASP A 223 -9.15 -0.66 -13.67
CA ASP A 223 -8.60 -1.24 -14.91
C ASP A 223 -7.68 -2.42 -14.60
N GLY A 224 -7.74 -3.46 -15.43
CA GLY A 224 -7.03 -4.71 -15.20
C GLY A 224 -5.54 -4.66 -15.54
N ILE A 225 -5.09 -3.64 -16.27
CA ILE A 225 -3.68 -3.43 -16.63
C ILE A 225 -3.32 -1.98 -16.31
N PRO A 226 -2.79 -1.68 -15.12
CA PRO A 226 -2.42 -0.32 -14.74
C PRO A 226 -1.18 0.16 -15.50
N GLY A 227 -1.18 1.45 -15.89
CA GLY A 227 -0.03 2.11 -16.54
C GLY A 227 0.16 1.75 -18.01
N ASP A 228 1.35 2.04 -18.55
CA ASP A 228 1.79 1.71 -19.89
C ASP A 228 3.16 1.01 -19.84
N LEU A 229 3.23 -0.27 -20.28
CA LEU A 229 4.48 -1.06 -20.35
C LEU A 229 5.57 -0.41 -21.19
N ASN A 230 5.18 0.32 -22.22
CA ASN A 230 6.14 0.95 -23.14
C ASN A 230 6.64 2.30 -22.62
N ASN A 231 5.98 2.84 -21.59
CA ASN A 231 6.35 4.11 -20.97
C ASN A 231 6.09 4.04 -19.44
N PRO A 232 7.03 3.50 -18.65
CA PRO A 232 6.89 3.38 -17.20
C PRO A 232 7.04 4.73 -16.46
N HIS A 233 7.42 5.80 -17.17
CA HIS A 233 7.63 7.12 -16.58
C HIS A 233 6.37 7.98 -16.63
N GLY A 234 6.20 8.79 -15.61
CA GLY A 234 5.06 9.72 -15.52
C GLY A 234 3.71 9.01 -15.29
N THR A 235 2.65 9.81 -15.31
CA THR A 235 1.27 9.31 -15.14
C THR A 235 0.77 8.80 -16.48
N GLN A 236 0.47 7.51 -16.54
CA GLN A 236 -0.05 6.86 -17.74
C GLN A 236 -1.42 6.24 -17.42
N VAL A 237 -2.45 6.71 -18.10
CA VAL A 237 -3.79 6.13 -18.06
C VAL A 237 -4.13 5.63 -19.46
N VAL A 238 -3.95 4.33 -19.66
CA VAL A 238 -4.23 3.68 -20.95
C VAL A 238 -5.34 2.66 -20.72
N LEU A 239 -6.48 2.88 -21.39
CA LEU A 239 -7.65 2.01 -21.30
C LEU A 239 -7.84 1.30 -22.64
N ASN A 240 -7.46 0.02 -22.73
CA ASN A 240 -7.68 -0.80 -23.91
C ASN A 240 -8.88 -1.74 -23.73
N ASP A 241 -9.53 -2.12 -24.80
CA ASP A 241 -10.71 -3.00 -24.75
C ASP A 241 -10.39 -4.39 -24.20
N ASP A 242 -9.14 -4.85 -24.30
CA ASP A 242 -8.68 -6.17 -23.89
C ASP A 242 -8.11 -6.22 -22.45
N ASP A 243 -7.89 -5.05 -21.78
CA ASP A 243 -7.31 -5.01 -20.43
C ASP A 243 -8.19 -5.67 -19.36
N GLY A 244 -9.52 -5.72 -19.57
CA GLY A 244 -10.48 -6.21 -18.59
C GLY A 244 -10.51 -5.33 -17.33
N PHE A 245 -10.94 -5.91 -16.21
CA PHE A 245 -10.97 -5.25 -14.92
C PHE A 245 -10.30 -6.12 -13.87
N LEU A 246 -9.72 -5.48 -12.87
CA LEU A 246 -9.45 -6.06 -11.58
C LEU A 246 -10.59 -5.67 -10.64
N ILE A 247 -11.24 -6.67 -10.04
CA ILE A 247 -12.27 -6.50 -9.03
C ILE A 247 -11.68 -6.93 -7.69
N ALA A 248 -11.58 -6.00 -6.75
CA ALA A 248 -11.16 -6.22 -5.38
C ALA A 248 -12.36 -6.15 -4.44
N ASN A 249 -12.51 -7.14 -3.56
CA ASN A 249 -13.53 -7.17 -2.53
C ASN A 249 -12.88 -7.45 -1.19
N GLU A 250 -13.34 -6.77 -0.13
CA GLU A 250 -12.91 -7.04 1.22
C GLU A 250 -14.05 -6.80 2.21
N ILE A 251 -14.21 -7.73 3.14
CA ILE A 251 -15.04 -7.58 4.32
C ILE A 251 -14.14 -7.61 5.55
N GLY A 252 -14.36 -6.70 6.48
CA GLY A 252 -13.54 -6.65 7.69
C GLY A 252 -14.26 -6.01 8.86
N TYR A 253 -13.55 -5.99 9.97
CA TYR A 253 -13.98 -5.34 11.20
C TYR A 253 -12.82 -4.55 11.77
N LYS A 254 -13.02 -3.25 11.98
CA LYS A 254 -12.03 -2.35 12.58
C LYS A 254 -12.61 -1.66 13.81
N ILE A 255 -11.87 -1.71 14.91
CA ILE A 255 -12.15 -0.95 16.12
C ILE A 255 -10.84 -0.43 16.70
N ASP A 256 -10.84 0.84 17.05
CA ASP A 256 -9.74 1.50 17.74
C ASP A 256 -10.32 2.65 18.56
N THR A 257 -10.58 2.41 19.83
CA THR A 257 -11.13 3.41 20.75
C THR A 257 -10.37 3.37 22.08
N PRO A 258 -10.42 4.42 22.91
CA PRO A 258 -9.79 4.41 24.23
C PRO A 258 -10.24 3.23 25.13
N GLU A 259 -11.47 2.76 24.94
CA GLU A 259 -12.05 1.64 25.69
C GLU A 259 -11.74 0.27 25.11
N HIS A 260 -11.41 0.20 23.82
CA HIS A 260 -11.12 -1.05 23.11
C HIS A 260 -9.80 -0.93 22.36
N PRO A 261 -8.83 -1.80 22.67
CA PRO A 261 -7.54 -1.81 21.96
C PRO A 261 -7.78 -2.07 20.46
N ARG A 262 -6.90 -1.52 19.63
CA ARG A 262 -6.95 -1.66 18.18
C ARG A 262 -7.10 -3.13 17.77
N LEU A 263 -8.09 -3.39 16.91
CA LEU A 263 -8.31 -4.64 16.24
C LEU A 263 -8.79 -4.37 14.82
N HIS A 264 -8.07 -4.84 13.83
CA HIS A 264 -8.46 -4.82 12.43
C HIS A 264 -8.39 -6.23 11.86
N LEU A 265 -9.50 -6.74 11.41
CA LEU A 265 -9.64 -8.04 10.75
C LEU A 265 -10.11 -7.80 9.33
N GLY A 266 -9.53 -8.50 8.36
CA GLY A 266 -9.98 -8.42 6.97
C GLY A 266 -9.89 -9.78 6.28
N VAL A 267 -10.85 -10.02 5.39
CA VAL A 267 -10.82 -11.12 4.41
C VAL A 267 -11.17 -10.53 3.06
N GLY A 268 -10.28 -10.69 2.09
CA GLY A 268 -10.47 -10.13 0.76
C GLY A 268 -10.20 -11.11 -0.35
N ALA A 269 -10.69 -10.76 -1.54
CA ALA A 269 -10.45 -11.50 -2.78
C ALA A 269 -10.30 -10.53 -3.95
N TRP A 270 -9.28 -10.75 -4.79
CA TRP A 270 -9.02 -10.01 -6.01
C TRP A 270 -9.17 -10.93 -7.22
N VAL A 271 -9.90 -10.48 -8.24
CA VAL A 271 -10.23 -11.28 -9.42
C VAL A 271 -10.07 -10.47 -10.70
N TYR A 272 -9.27 -10.97 -11.65
CA TYR A 272 -9.17 -10.42 -12.99
C TYR A 272 -10.25 -10.96 -13.91
N THR A 273 -10.92 -10.09 -14.66
CA THR A 273 -12.01 -10.49 -15.57
C THR A 273 -11.51 -10.88 -16.97
N THR A 274 -10.28 -10.50 -17.33
CA THR A 274 -9.69 -10.81 -18.63
C THR A 274 -8.82 -12.06 -18.62
N GLU A 275 -8.48 -12.55 -19.81
CA GLU A 275 -7.45 -13.58 -19.98
C GLU A 275 -6.06 -12.95 -19.85
N LEU A 276 -5.27 -13.48 -18.93
CA LEU A 276 -3.88 -13.07 -18.74
C LEU A 276 -2.95 -14.21 -19.15
N PRO A 277 -1.79 -13.91 -19.77
CA PRO A 277 -0.80 -14.94 -20.12
C PRO A 277 -0.28 -15.63 -18.87
N ASP A 278 -0.07 -16.94 -18.93
CA ASP A 278 0.64 -17.67 -17.88
C ASP A 278 2.10 -17.19 -17.85
N ILE A 279 2.58 -16.81 -16.67
CA ILE A 279 3.93 -16.24 -16.49
C ILE A 279 5.02 -17.25 -16.93
N ALA A 280 4.78 -18.53 -16.69
CA ALA A 280 5.73 -19.59 -17.04
C ALA A 280 5.57 -20.10 -18.49
N ASN A 281 4.42 -19.87 -19.12
CA ASN A 281 4.15 -20.20 -20.51
C ASN A 281 3.24 -19.15 -21.18
N PRO A 282 3.81 -18.04 -21.69
CA PRO A 282 3.04 -16.94 -22.28
C PRO A 282 2.11 -17.32 -23.43
N SER A 283 2.30 -18.51 -24.05
CA SER A 283 1.38 -19.05 -25.07
C SER A 283 0.06 -19.59 -24.51
N ARG A 284 -0.04 -19.72 -23.20
CA ARG A 284 -1.28 -20.11 -22.52
C ARG A 284 -1.87 -18.89 -21.82
N THR A 285 -3.17 -18.72 -21.95
CA THR A 285 -3.91 -17.69 -21.20
C THR A 285 -4.86 -18.37 -20.22
N LYS A 286 -5.15 -17.66 -19.12
CA LYS A 286 -6.11 -18.11 -18.12
C LYS A 286 -7.03 -16.95 -17.74
N ARG A 287 -8.33 -17.25 -17.68
CA ARG A 287 -9.37 -16.33 -17.17
C ARG A 287 -9.50 -16.44 -15.66
N CYS A 288 -10.07 -15.40 -15.07
CA CYS A 288 -10.43 -15.34 -13.65
C CYS A 288 -9.27 -15.66 -12.71
N ARG A 289 -8.06 -15.14 -13.02
CA ARG A 289 -6.98 -15.19 -12.04
C ARG A 289 -7.42 -14.51 -10.77
N HIS A 290 -7.14 -15.13 -9.65
CA HIS A 290 -7.61 -14.64 -8.36
C HIS A 290 -6.61 -14.91 -7.26
N SER A 291 -6.68 -14.09 -6.20
CA SER A 291 -6.10 -14.36 -4.91
C SER A 291 -7.14 -14.09 -3.82
N ILE A 292 -7.02 -14.82 -2.74
CA ILE A 292 -7.81 -14.65 -1.52
C ILE A 292 -6.84 -14.49 -0.36
N TYR A 293 -7.09 -13.52 0.50
CA TYR A 293 -6.28 -13.27 1.68
C TYR A 293 -7.14 -13.05 2.91
N GLY A 294 -6.50 -13.17 4.07
CA GLY A 294 -7.05 -12.75 5.33
C GLY A 294 -5.95 -12.25 6.22
N PHE A 295 -6.27 -11.26 7.05
CA PHE A 295 -5.34 -10.69 8.01
C PHE A 295 -6.00 -10.36 9.34
N ILE A 296 -5.15 -10.24 10.34
CA ILE A 296 -5.45 -9.67 11.65
C ILE A 296 -4.32 -8.69 11.99
N ASP A 297 -4.68 -7.49 12.42
CA ASP A 297 -3.78 -6.48 12.97
C ASP A 297 -4.36 -6.00 14.30
N LEU A 298 -3.60 -6.09 15.37
CA LEU A 298 -4.14 -5.84 16.70
C LEU A 298 -3.10 -5.31 17.69
N ARG A 299 -3.57 -4.53 18.66
CA ARG A 299 -2.82 -4.19 19.88
C ARG A 299 -2.89 -5.36 20.85
N LEU A 300 -1.74 -6.00 21.06
CA LEU A 300 -1.60 -7.11 22.03
C LEU A 300 -1.50 -6.61 23.47
N PHE A 301 -0.82 -5.48 23.66
CA PHE A 301 -0.52 -4.94 24.98
C PHE A 301 -0.36 -3.44 24.93
N SER A 302 -0.93 -2.71 25.89
CA SER A 302 -0.70 -1.27 26.11
C SER A 302 -0.11 -1.09 27.50
N GLU A 303 0.96 -0.32 27.63
CA GLU A 303 1.58 -0.05 28.93
C GLU A 303 0.63 0.73 29.85
N THR A 304 -0.10 1.67 29.26
CA THR A 304 -1.14 2.45 29.94
C THR A 304 -2.35 2.56 29.01
N PRO A 305 -3.59 2.38 29.51
CA PRO A 305 -4.79 2.56 28.71
C PRO A 305 -4.82 3.94 28.02
N GLY A 306 -5.06 3.94 26.71
CA GLY A 306 -5.12 5.18 25.90
C GLY A 306 -3.75 5.76 25.52
N ASN A 307 -2.63 5.10 25.85
CA ASN A 307 -1.29 5.48 25.40
C ASN A 307 -0.88 4.70 24.15
N ALA A 308 -0.08 5.32 23.30
CA ALA A 308 0.53 4.69 22.12
C ALA A 308 1.55 3.61 22.48
N GLN A 309 2.18 3.68 23.67
CA GLN A 309 3.20 2.70 24.14
C GLN A 309 2.60 1.31 24.32
N GLY A 310 3.28 0.31 23.77
CA GLY A 310 2.85 -1.08 23.84
C GLY A 310 3.25 -1.91 22.63
N LEU A 311 2.70 -3.12 22.56
CA LEU A 311 3.02 -4.11 21.53
C LEU A 311 1.85 -4.30 20.58
N ASP A 312 2.11 -4.10 19.31
CA ASP A 312 1.22 -4.40 18.18
C ASP A 312 1.70 -5.63 17.42
N ALA A 313 0.79 -6.33 16.78
CA ALA A 313 1.09 -7.47 15.93
C ALA A 313 0.18 -7.53 14.71
N PHE A 314 0.71 -8.01 13.60
CA PHE A 314 -0.12 -8.45 12.48
C PHE A 314 0.20 -9.88 12.07
N PHE A 315 -0.78 -10.54 11.49
CA PHE A 315 -0.64 -11.80 10.77
C PHE A 315 -1.45 -11.75 9.48
N ARG A 316 -0.88 -12.24 8.39
CA ARG A 316 -1.51 -12.30 7.07
C ARG A 316 -1.27 -13.66 6.44
N LEU A 317 -2.31 -14.19 5.76
CA LEU A 317 -2.25 -15.37 4.92
C LEU A 317 -2.90 -15.05 3.58
N GLY A 318 -2.22 -15.35 2.47
CA GLY A 318 -2.76 -15.21 1.12
C GLY A 318 -2.57 -16.48 0.30
N VAL A 319 -3.52 -16.74 -0.61
CA VAL A 319 -3.49 -17.87 -1.55
C VAL A 319 -3.93 -17.40 -2.92
N ALA A 320 -3.01 -17.45 -3.89
CA ALA A 320 -3.27 -17.12 -5.29
C ALA A 320 -3.49 -18.37 -6.15
N ASP A 321 -4.03 -18.15 -7.33
CA ASP A 321 -4.13 -19.17 -8.36
C ASP A 321 -2.75 -19.75 -8.68
N LYS A 322 -2.54 -21.01 -8.35
CA LYS A 322 -1.26 -21.72 -8.43
C LYS A 322 -0.65 -21.81 -9.84
N GLU A 323 -1.47 -21.59 -10.88
CA GLU A 323 -1.07 -21.65 -12.29
C GLU A 323 -0.81 -20.26 -12.88
N ALA A 324 -1.11 -19.19 -12.12
CA ALA A 324 -1.19 -17.86 -12.66
C ALA A 324 -0.01 -16.96 -12.30
N GLY A 325 0.70 -17.22 -11.21
CA GLY A 325 1.71 -16.34 -10.66
C GLY A 325 3.04 -17.01 -10.33
N TRP A 326 4.02 -16.18 -10.00
CA TRP A 326 5.30 -16.61 -9.43
C TRP A 326 5.08 -17.30 -8.08
N PHE A 327 4.12 -16.78 -7.30
CA PHE A 327 3.81 -17.27 -5.96
C PHE A 327 2.37 -17.71 -5.87
N LYS A 328 2.12 -18.82 -5.18
CA LYS A 328 0.79 -19.39 -4.93
C LYS A 328 0.29 -19.18 -3.51
N ARG A 329 1.17 -18.80 -2.59
CA ARG A 329 0.87 -18.53 -1.18
C ARG A 329 1.83 -17.51 -0.63
N ASN A 330 1.34 -16.76 0.36
CA ASN A 330 2.16 -15.92 1.21
C ASN A 330 1.68 -16.04 2.65
N ILE A 331 2.62 -16.08 3.59
CA ILE A 331 2.34 -15.93 5.02
C ILE A 331 3.28 -14.86 5.54
N SER A 332 2.72 -13.86 6.24
CA SER A 332 3.49 -12.80 6.87
C SER A 332 3.05 -12.63 8.32
N PHE A 333 4.01 -12.31 9.18
CA PHE A 333 3.81 -12.00 10.58
C PHE A 333 4.75 -10.88 11.00
N GLY A 334 4.29 -9.97 11.85
CA GLY A 334 5.14 -8.93 12.41
C GLY A 334 4.68 -8.48 13.78
N LEU A 335 5.64 -7.91 14.52
CA LEU A 335 5.50 -7.31 15.83
C LEU A 335 6.11 -5.90 15.78
N ALA A 336 5.46 -4.93 16.42
CA ALA A 336 5.97 -3.58 16.58
C ALA A 336 5.76 -3.14 18.03
N TYR A 337 6.83 -2.72 18.70
CA TYR A 337 6.76 -2.19 20.06
C TYR A 337 7.07 -0.71 20.07
N THR A 338 6.09 0.10 20.46
CA THR A 338 6.26 1.54 20.65
C THR A 338 6.69 1.84 22.08
N GLY A 339 7.77 2.62 22.26
CA GLY A 339 8.23 3.07 23.58
C GLY A 339 8.97 2.01 24.40
N LEU A 340 9.62 1.01 23.77
CA LEU A 340 10.31 -0.07 24.47
C LEU A 340 11.46 0.40 25.39
N PHE A 341 12.16 1.48 25.00
CA PHE A 341 13.31 1.98 25.75
C PHE A 341 12.94 3.20 26.60
N PRO A 342 13.48 3.33 27.82
CA PRO A 342 13.26 4.51 28.68
C PRO A 342 13.64 5.82 27.94
N ASP A 343 12.85 6.88 28.17
CA ASP A 343 13.02 8.20 27.56
C ASP A 343 12.90 8.22 26.03
N ARG A 344 12.26 7.17 25.44
CA ARG A 344 12.07 6.97 24.00
C ARG A 344 10.64 6.50 23.71
N GLU A 345 9.65 7.26 24.18
CA GLU A 345 8.24 6.87 24.21
C GLU A 345 7.62 6.76 22.81
N SER A 346 8.17 7.48 21.82
CA SER A 346 7.68 7.49 20.43
C SER A 346 8.43 6.55 19.50
N ASP A 347 9.59 6.02 19.92
CA ASP A 347 10.38 5.12 19.07
C ASP A 347 9.67 3.77 18.90
N VAL A 348 9.87 3.14 17.73
CA VAL A 348 9.23 1.87 17.41
C VAL A 348 10.29 0.82 17.04
N LEU A 349 10.29 -0.31 17.74
CA LEU A 349 11.07 -1.50 17.38
C LEU A 349 10.17 -2.50 16.65
N GLY A 350 10.52 -2.83 15.40
CA GLY A 350 9.78 -3.77 14.56
C GLY A 350 10.57 -5.05 14.25
N PHE A 351 9.88 -6.20 14.25
CA PHE A 351 10.39 -7.45 13.70
C PHE A 351 9.30 -8.13 12.88
N ALA A 352 9.63 -8.52 11.64
CA ALA A 352 8.69 -9.22 10.78
C ALA A 352 9.35 -10.34 9.97
N VAL A 353 8.52 -11.28 9.52
CA VAL A 353 8.90 -12.36 8.60
C VAL A 353 7.81 -12.57 7.56
N SER A 354 8.22 -12.78 6.32
CA SER A 354 7.33 -13.17 5.21
C SER A 354 7.92 -14.38 4.49
N SER A 355 7.06 -15.33 4.12
CA SER A 355 7.41 -16.45 3.25
C SER A 355 6.44 -16.49 2.07
N GLY A 356 6.99 -16.55 0.85
CA GLY A 356 6.28 -16.72 -0.42
C GLY A 356 6.61 -18.08 -1.05
N TRP A 357 5.58 -18.90 -1.33
CA TRP A 357 5.76 -20.24 -1.94
C TRP A 357 5.62 -20.20 -3.46
N ALA A 358 6.59 -20.77 -4.16
CA ALA A 358 6.64 -20.86 -5.62
C ALA A 358 5.37 -21.46 -6.24
N GLY A 359 4.86 -20.83 -7.29
CA GLY A 359 3.71 -21.28 -8.07
C GLY A 359 3.98 -22.60 -8.80
N ASP A 360 2.93 -23.38 -9.03
CA ASP A 360 3.07 -24.70 -9.68
C ASP A 360 3.49 -24.55 -11.16
N SER A 361 3.04 -23.51 -11.85
CA SER A 361 3.42 -23.21 -13.23
C SER A 361 4.92 -22.93 -13.34
N LEU A 362 5.45 -22.06 -12.47
CA LEU A 362 6.89 -21.77 -12.41
C LEU A 362 7.71 -23.04 -12.18
N ARG A 363 7.33 -23.87 -11.21
CA ARG A 363 8.02 -25.14 -10.90
C ARG A 363 8.01 -26.11 -12.07
N ASN A 364 6.89 -26.21 -12.80
CA ASN A 364 6.76 -27.11 -13.94
C ASN A 364 7.65 -26.70 -15.11
N VAL A 365 7.68 -25.41 -15.44
CA VAL A 365 8.55 -24.88 -16.50
C VAL A 365 10.02 -25.00 -16.12
N SER A 366 10.36 -24.64 -14.90
CA SER A 366 11.71 -24.79 -14.38
C SER A 366 12.21 -26.24 -14.46
N ARG A 367 11.38 -27.20 -14.04
CA ARG A 367 11.71 -28.63 -14.14
C ARG A 367 11.89 -29.08 -15.61
N SER A 368 11.05 -28.60 -16.53
CA SER A 368 11.16 -28.94 -17.95
C SER A 368 12.43 -28.36 -18.61
N ASN A 369 12.88 -27.21 -18.13
CA ASN A 369 14.08 -26.51 -18.65
C ASN A 369 15.36 -26.96 -17.95
N GLY A 370 15.30 -27.82 -16.93
CA GLY A 370 16.42 -28.21 -16.12
C GLY A 370 17.05 -27.12 -15.26
N THR A 371 16.27 -26.05 -14.98
CA THR A 371 16.68 -24.93 -14.13
C THR A 371 15.98 -25.08 -12.77
N PRO A 372 16.66 -25.54 -11.70
CA PRO A 372 16.02 -25.75 -10.41
C PRO A 372 15.49 -24.44 -9.80
N VAL A 373 14.36 -24.50 -9.11
CA VAL A 373 13.76 -23.40 -8.33
C VAL A 373 13.56 -23.88 -6.91
N GLU A 374 13.83 -23.01 -5.96
CA GLU A 374 13.54 -23.24 -4.56
C GLU A 374 12.03 -23.27 -4.29
N ASP A 375 11.64 -23.87 -3.17
CA ASP A 375 10.25 -24.03 -2.82
C ASP A 375 9.61 -22.75 -2.31
N GLU A 376 10.40 -21.91 -1.66
CA GLU A 376 9.97 -20.66 -1.04
C GLU A 376 11.09 -19.62 -1.01
N GLU A 377 10.69 -18.37 -1.01
CA GLU A 377 11.52 -17.21 -0.69
C GLU A 377 11.08 -16.64 0.65
N ILE A 378 12.02 -16.40 1.57
CA ILE A 378 11.73 -15.87 2.90
C ILE A 378 12.49 -14.58 3.11
N VAL A 379 11.85 -13.58 3.69
CA VAL A 379 12.49 -12.38 4.22
C VAL A 379 12.20 -12.22 5.71
N LEU A 380 13.24 -11.87 6.47
CA LEU A 380 13.13 -11.41 7.85
C LEU A 380 13.61 -9.98 7.91
N GLU A 381 12.90 -9.13 8.64
CA GLU A 381 13.26 -7.72 8.86
C GLU A 381 13.28 -7.40 10.35
N LEU A 382 14.31 -6.67 10.75
CA LEU A 382 14.42 -6.05 12.07
C LEU A 382 14.71 -4.57 11.84
N THR A 383 13.82 -3.72 12.32
CA THR A 383 13.88 -2.27 12.10
C THR A 383 13.65 -1.50 13.39
N TYR A 384 14.17 -0.28 13.47
CA TYR A 384 13.98 0.59 14.63
C TYR A 384 13.77 2.04 14.19
N ILE A 385 12.55 2.55 14.33
CA ILE A 385 12.23 3.95 14.03
C ILE A 385 12.60 4.81 15.22
N ILE A 386 13.49 5.78 15.01
CA ILE A 386 13.98 6.75 15.98
C ILE A 386 13.42 8.10 15.58
N THR A 387 12.66 8.77 16.45
CA THR A 387 12.15 10.13 16.25
C THR A 387 12.98 11.13 17.07
N PRO A 388 14.15 11.58 16.55
CA PRO A 388 15.00 12.53 17.29
C PRO A 388 14.40 13.93 17.31
N LEU A 389 13.61 14.27 16.31
CA LEU A 389 12.89 15.54 16.19
C LEU A 389 11.48 15.24 15.66
N PRO A 390 10.48 16.04 16.00
CA PRO A 390 9.09 15.73 15.64
C PRO A 390 8.80 15.63 14.12
N TRP A 391 9.68 16.14 13.29
CA TRP A 391 9.62 16.19 11.83
C TRP A 391 10.67 15.32 11.15
N LEU A 392 11.45 14.54 11.92
CA LEU A 392 12.53 13.70 11.41
C LEU A 392 12.47 12.32 12.05
N ASP A 393 12.32 11.31 11.22
CA ASP A 393 12.51 9.92 11.60
C ASP A 393 13.78 9.35 10.96
N LEU A 394 14.51 8.55 11.73
CA LEU A 394 15.66 7.77 11.29
C LEU A 394 15.36 6.30 11.57
N GLN A 395 15.52 5.46 10.56
CA GLN A 395 15.13 4.06 10.65
C GLN A 395 16.28 3.14 10.19
N PRO A 396 17.21 2.76 11.09
CA PRO A 396 18.13 1.65 10.83
C PRO A 396 17.36 0.35 10.63
N ASP A 397 17.82 -0.43 9.64
CA ASP A 397 17.13 -1.60 9.14
C ASP A 397 18.09 -2.75 8.82
N ILE A 398 17.64 -3.98 9.07
CA ILE A 398 18.35 -5.22 8.79
C ILE A 398 17.38 -6.19 8.12
N GLN A 399 17.68 -6.62 6.89
CA GLN A 399 16.87 -7.61 6.18
C GLN A 399 17.71 -8.83 5.81
N TRP A 400 17.17 -10.02 6.08
CA TRP A 400 17.76 -11.29 5.70
C TRP A 400 16.88 -12.03 4.72
N PHE A 401 17.38 -12.20 3.49
CA PHE A 401 16.71 -12.94 2.42
C PHE A 401 17.24 -14.35 2.33
N ILE A 402 16.34 -15.34 2.35
CA ILE A 402 16.63 -16.76 2.14
C ILE A 402 16.01 -17.16 0.82
N HIS A 403 16.81 -17.79 -0.05
CA HIS A 403 16.47 -18.17 -1.41
C HIS A 403 15.92 -17.00 -2.27
N PRO A 404 16.62 -15.85 -2.34
CA PRO A 404 16.13 -14.68 -3.05
C PRO A 404 15.84 -15.02 -4.53
N GLY A 405 14.67 -14.58 -5.01
CA GLY A 405 14.17 -14.87 -6.36
C GLY A 405 13.84 -16.34 -6.60
N LEU A 406 13.64 -17.15 -5.55
CA LEU A 406 13.46 -18.61 -5.63
C LEU A 406 14.64 -19.30 -6.32
N SER A 407 15.84 -18.72 -6.28
CA SER A 407 17.00 -19.17 -7.02
C SER A 407 17.97 -19.95 -6.12
N PRO A 408 18.29 -21.23 -6.42
CA PRO A 408 19.30 -21.97 -5.68
C PRO A 408 20.74 -21.53 -5.98
N THR A 409 20.93 -20.61 -6.95
CA THR A 409 22.24 -20.11 -7.35
C THR A 409 22.57 -18.74 -6.78
N VAL A 410 21.61 -18.09 -6.12
CA VAL A 410 21.81 -16.83 -5.40
C VAL A 410 21.92 -17.15 -3.91
N ASP A 411 23.06 -16.78 -3.32
CA ASP A 411 23.29 -16.98 -1.90
C ASP A 411 22.29 -16.17 -1.05
N ASN A 412 21.94 -16.71 0.10
CA ASN A 412 21.18 -15.98 1.11
C ASN A 412 21.84 -14.64 1.41
N THR A 413 21.07 -13.58 1.48
CA THR A 413 21.58 -12.20 1.42
C THR A 413 21.19 -11.40 2.63
N LEU A 414 22.17 -10.68 3.21
CA LEU A 414 21.95 -9.70 4.28
C LEU A 414 22.08 -8.29 3.72
N TYR A 415 21.01 -7.50 3.88
CA TYR A 415 21.02 -6.06 3.70
C TYR A 415 21.09 -5.35 5.05
N LEU A 416 21.85 -4.25 5.07
CA LEU A 416 21.78 -3.24 6.12
C LEU A 416 21.28 -1.95 5.51
N GLY A 417 20.38 -1.26 6.19
CA GLY A 417 19.73 -0.07 5.69
C GLY A 417 19.64 1.05 6.72
N LEU A 418 19.42 2.24 6.20
CA LEU A 418 19.01 3.42 6.95
C LEU A 418 18.02 4.18 6.09
N ARG A 419 16.81 4.37 6.58
CA ARG A 419 15.84 5.32 6.04
C ARG A 419 15.91 6.62 6.86
N ALA A 420 15.79 7.73 6.18
CA ALA A 420 15.51 9.03 6.79
C ALA A 420 14.21 9.56 6.20
N GLU A 421 13.30 10.01 7.06
CA GLU A 421 12.03 10.62 6.71
C GLU A 421 11.95 12.03 7.26
N VAL A 422 11.52 12.98 6.42
CA VAL A 422 11.36 14.38 6.79
C VAL A 422 9.99 14.87 6.37
N THR A 423 9.17 15.29 7.34
CA THR A 423 7.89 15.95 7.11
C THR A 423 8.08 17.47 7.10
N PHE A 424 7.71 18.16 5.98
CA PHE A 424 7.97 19.59 5.79
C PHE A 424 6.84 20.48 6.25
#